data_957a957524cc38e63e6978103f41f0d1
#
_entry.id   957a957524cc38e63e6978103f41f0d1
#
_cell.length_a   1.000
_cell.length_b   1.000
_cell.length_c   1.000
_cell.angle_alpha   90.00
_cell.angle_beta   90.00
_cell.angle_gamma   90.00
#
_symmetry.space_group_name_H-M   'P 1'
#
loop_
_entity.id
_entity.type
_entity.pdbx_description
1 polymer ?
#
loop_
_entity_poly.entity_id
_entity_poly.type
_entity_poly.pdbx_seq_one_letter_code
_entity_poly.pdbx_strand_id
1 'polypeptide(L)'
;AMQDKRQYIPYVTTYPCTFQPYFTNEEIVEKAIADLKKAKALVESYDLANSNWLLTQNRIEGYANPDDLFFAYRGYRMNYYAISALLARVYNYAGMHKEAFEEATAVIDAKVGNNKIFSMSTAAAVSNGNMKLYDNVIFCLSNQNLWTIYEPYHNTESSLALAGWSKSDIFDSENDTRANL
;
A
#
# COMPACT_ATOMS: atom_id res chain seq x y z
N ALA A 1 -10.66 6.18 12.19
CA ALA A 1 -11.31 6.77 13.36
C ALA A 1 -10.69 8.14 13.59
N MET A 2 -11.51 9.20 13.58
CA MET A 2 -11.05 10.53 14.00
C MET A 2 -10.68 10.45 15.47
N GLN A 3 -9.40 10.55 15.77
CA GLN A 3 -8.97 10.73 17.15
C GLN A 3 -9.34 12.15 17.62
N ASP A 4 -9.92 12.24 18.81
CA ASP A 4 -10.12 13.53 19.46
C ASP A 4 -8.75 14.22 19.59
N LYS A 5 -8.65 15.49 19.22
CA LYS A 5 -7.43 16.31 19.34
C LYS A 5 -6.84 16.34 20.76
N ARG A 6 -7.60 15.90 21.74
CA ARG A 6 -7.19 15.81 23.16
C ARG A 6 -6.57 14.45 23.55
N GLN A 7 -6.54 13.48 22.64
CA GLN A 7 -5.89 12.21 22.95
C GLN A 7 -4.38 12.32 22.73
N TYR A 8 -3.64 11.87 23.73
CA TYR A 8 -2.19 11.84 23.71
C TYR A 8 -1.71 10.42 23.46
N ILE A 9 -0.78 10.26 22.52
CA ILE A 9 -0.26 8.97 22.09
C ILE A 9 1.24 8.92 22.34
N PRO A 10 1.80 7.81 22.91
CA PRO A 10 3.23 7.64 23.01
C PRO A 10 3.82 7.37 21.61
N TYR A 11 4.95 8.01 21.31
CA TYR A 11 5.72 7.75 20.09
C TYR A 11 7.02 7.05 20.46
N VAL A 12 7.02 5.72 20.38
CA VAL A 12 8.15 4.89 20.83
C VAL A 12 9.21 4.81 19.75
N THR A 13 10.44 5.27 20.06
CA THR A 13 11.58 5.30 19.12
C THR A 13 12.75 4.40 19.56
N THR A 14 12.69 3.80 20.74
CA THR A 14 13.79 3.01 21.32
C THR A 14 13.30 1.69 21.91
N TYR A 15 14.18 0.70 21.90
CA TYR A 15 13.96 -0.58 22.57
C TYR A 15 15.16 -0.92 23.47
N PRO A 16 14.96 -1.44 24.71
CA PRO A 16 13.66 -1.62 25.35
C PRO A 16 12.93 -0.30 25.59
N CYS A 17 11.58 -0.36 25.55
CA CYS A 17 10.75 0.82 25.68
C CYS A 17 10.87 1.38 27.11
N THR A 18 11.47 2.55 27.22
CA THR A 18 11.43 3.39 28.44
C THR A 18 10.20 4.29 28.36
N PHE A 19 9.87 4.96 29.47
CA PHE A 19 8.81 5.95 29.47
C PHE A 19 9.00 6.96 28.32
N GLN A 20 7.98 7.10 27.47
CA GLN A 20 7.97 8.06 26.38
C GLN A 20 6.93 9.14 26.67
N PRO A 21 7.24 10.41 26.35
CA PRO A 21 6.25 11.47 26.47
C PRO A 21 5.07 11.20 25.52
N TYR A 22 3.90 11.66 25.93
CA TYR A 22 2.71 11.64 25.09
C TYR A 22 2.71 12.85 24.18
N PHE A 23 2.28 12.66 22.94
CA PHE A 23 2.21 13.68 21.92
C PHE A 23 0.78 13.90 21.45
N THR A 24 0.47 15.11 21.01
CA THR A 24 -0.79 15.43 20.35
C THR A 24 -0.86 14.74 18.97
N ASN A 25 -2.04 14.72 18.37
CA ASN A 25 -2.20 14.18 17.02
C ASN A 25 -1.37 14.95 16.00
N GLU A 26 -1.31 16.26 16.11
CA GLU A 26 -0.49 17.13 15.25
C GLU A 26 0.99 16.80 15.35
N GLU A 27 1.52 16.67 16.56
CA GLU A 27 2.92 16.31 16.80
C GLU A 27 3.26 14.90 16.28
N ILE A 28 2.33 13.95 16.40
CA ILE A 28 2.51 12.60 15.83
C ILE A 28 2.58 12.64 14.31
N VAL A 29 1.70 13.42 13.67
CA VAL A 29 1.70 13.60 12.21
C VAL A 29 3.00 14.24 11.73
N GLU A 30 3.49 15.28 12.42
CA GLU A 30 4.77 15.92 12.09
C GLU A 30 5.95 14.92 12.19
N LYS A 31 5.99 14.13 13.27
CA LYS A 31 6.99 13.07 13.45
C LYS A 31 6.90 12.00 12.35
N ALA A 32 5.70 11.54 12.02
CA ALA A 32 5.48 10.58 10.97
C ALA A 32 5.95 11.10 9.60
N ILE A 33 5.68 12.36 9.27
CA ILE A 33 6.17 13.01 8.05
C ILE A 33 7.70 13.07 8.05
N ALA A 34 8.32 13.44 9.17
CA ALA A 34 9.77 13.53 9.28
C ALA A 34 10.44 12.16 9.11
N ASP A 35 9.90 11.12 9.75
CA ASP A 35 10.41 9.75 9.63
C ASP A 35 10.24 9.19 8.22
N LEU A 36 9.10 9.43 7.59
CA LEU A 36 8.84 8.99 6.21
C LEU A 36 9.75 9.71 5.21
N LYS A 37 9.99 11.01 5.36
CA LYS A 37 10.95 11.75 4.53
C LYS A 37 12.37 11.19 4.67
N LYS A 38 12.79 10.90 5.90
CA LYS A 38 14.08 10.28 6.16
C LYS A 38 14.18 8.90 5.53
N ALA A 39 13.14 8.06 5.69
CA ALA A 39 13.08 6.74 5.09
C ALA A 39 13.12 6.82 3.54
N LYS A 40 12.39 7.76 2.95
CA LYS A 40 12.39 8.00 1.50
C LYS A 40 13.80 8.32 0.99
N ALA A 41 14.50 9.25 1.64
CA ALA A 41 15.86 9.64 1.28
C ALA A 41 16.88 8.47 1.39
N LEU A 42 16.68 7.57 2.35
CA LEU A 42 17.57 6.40 2.53
C LEU A 42 17.44 5.38 1.39
N VAL A 43 16.25 5.19 0.83
CA VAL A 43 16.02 4.20 -0.24
C VAL A 43 16.10 4.78 -1.65
N GLU A 44 16.05 6.10 -1.78
CA GLU A 44 15.95 6.82 -3.05
C GLU A 44 17.02 6.43 -4.04
N SER A 45 18.29 6.57 -3.64
CA SER A 45 19.42 6.31 -4.53
C SER A 45 19.47 4.88 -5.04
N TYR A 46 19.08 3.93 -4.17
CA TYR A 46 19.07 2.51 -4.51
C TYR A 46 17.88 2.17 -5.42
N ASP A 47 16.67 2.51 -5.01
CA ASP A 47 15.45 2.13 -5.73
C ASP A 47 15.37 2.81 -7.11
N LEU A 48 15.81 4.08 -7.22
CA LEU A 48 15.78 4.77 -8.51
C LEU A 48 16.87 4.28 -9.46
N ALA A 49 18.07 3.93 -8.97
CA ALA A 49 19.12 3.32 -9.78
C ALA A 49 18.72 1.92 -10.29
N ASN A 50 17.89 1.21 -9.53
CA ASN A 50 17.45 -0.14 -9.83
C ASN A 50 15.94 -0.22 -10.13
N SER A 51 15.39 0.80 -10.74
CA SER A 51 13.95 0.96 -10.96
C SER A 51 13.30 -0.19 -11.77
N ASN A 52 14.07 -0.93 -12.57
CA ASN A 52 13.61 -2.14 -13.23
C ASN A 52 13.05 -3.19 -12.25
N TRP A 53 13.56 -3.24 -11.02
CA TRP A 53 13.08 -4.17 -9.99
C TRP A 53 11.74 -3.74 -9.39
N LEU A 54 11.29 -2.54 -9.70
CA LEU A 54 9.99 -2.04 -9.27
C LEU A 54 8.87 -2.32 -10.29
N LEU A 55 9.19 -2.81 -11.49
CA LEU A 55 8.17 -3.32 -12.43
C LEU A 55 7.41 -4.49 -11.82
N THR A 56 6.12 -4.64 -12.14
CA THR A 56 5.20 -5.62 -11.53
C THR A 56 5.79 -7.03 -11.49
N GLN A 57 6.33 -7.51 -12.61
CA GLN A 57 6.90 -8.84 -12.75
C GLN A 57 8.08 -9.09 -11.80
N ASN A 58 8.86 -8.06 -11.47
CA ASN A 58 10.00 -8.16 -10.57
C ASN A 58 9.60 -7.86 -9.13
N ARG A 59 8.77 -6.84 -8.95
CA ARG A 59 8.33 -6.36 -7.65
C ARG A 59 7.48 -7.37 -6.89
N ILE A 60 6.57 -8.05 -7.57
CA ILE A 60 5.58 -8.97 -6.98
C ILE A 60 5.88 -10.43 -7.34
N GLU A 61 6.16 -10.72 -8.59
CA GLU A 61 6.31 -12.09 -9.09
C GLU A 61 7.76 -12.61 -8.97
N GLY A 62 8.73 -11.71 -8.78
CA GLY A 62 10.12 -12.07 -8.48
C GLY A 62 10.90 -12.60 -9.67
N TYR A 63 10.59 -12.21 -10.90
CA TYR A 63 11.36 -12.62 -12.08
C TYR A 63 12.78 -12.05 -12.10
N ALA A 64 13.02 -10.91 -11.48
CA ALA A 64 14.38 -10.45 -11.24
C ALA A 64 14.99 -11.27 -10.11
N ASN A 65 16.17 -11.78 -10.35
CA ASN A 65 16.94 -12.53 -9.37
C ASN A 65 18.21 -11.74 -9.03
N PRO A 66 18.11 -10.73 -8.14
CA PRO A 66 19.28 -9.97 -7.70
C PRO A 66 20.20 -10.87 -6.88
N ASP A 67 21.51 -10.59 -6.89
CA ASP A 67 22.50 -11.32 -6.09
C ASP A 67 22.17 -11.33 -4.59
N ASP A 68 21.53 -10.26 -4.11
CA ASP A 68 21.03 -10.17 -2.73
C ASP A 68 19.51 -10.29 -2.71
N LEU A 69 19.00 -11.37 -2.12
CA LEU A 69 17.56 -11.64 -1.95
C LEU A 69 16.83 -10.54 -1.15
N PHE A 70 17.54 -9.71 -0.38
CA PHE A 70 16.93 -8.58 0.26
C PHE A 70 16.29 -7.60 -0.74
N PHE A 71 16.84 -7.53 -1.93
CA PHE A 71 16.36 -6.66 -3.00
C PHE A 71 15.36 -7.32 -3.94
N ALA A 72 15.15 -8.63 -3.82
CA ALA A 72 14.06 -9.31 -4.51
C ALA A 72 12.70 -8.93 -3.91
N TYR A 73 11.65 -9.04 -4.71
CA TYR A 73 10.27 -8.84 -4.25
C TYR A 73 10.05 -7.49 -3.55
N ARG A 74 10.53 -6.40 -4.14
CA ARG A 74 10.45 -5.05 -3.55
C ARG A 74 9.02 -4.57 -3.23
N GLY A 75 7.99 -5.20 -3.80
CA GLY A 75 6.58 -4.93 -3.48
C GLY A 75 6.16 -5.42 -2.10
N TYR A 76 6.89 -6.36 -1.50
CA TYR A 76 6.65 -6.85 -0.13
C TYR A 76 7.51 -6.12 0.91
N ARG A 77 8.27 -5.13 0.50
CA ARG A 77 9.10 -4.28 1.36
C ARG A 77 8.85 -2.83 1.05
N MET A 78 9.00 -1.96 2.04
CA MET A 78 8.87 -0.52 1.82
C MET A 78 9.89 -0.06 0.79
N ASN A 79 9.42 0.38 -0.34
CA ASN A 79 10.21 0.94 -1.43
C ASN A 79 9.93 2.44 -1.58
N TYR A 80 10.69 3.13 -2.43
CA TYR A 80 10.59 4.57 -2.65
C TYR A 80 9.14 5.02 -2.92
N TYR A 81 8.43 4.34 -3.81
CA TYR A 81 7.05 4.69 -4.17
C TYR A 81 6.03 4.31 -3.10
N ALA A 82 6.29 3.24 -2.35
CA ALA A 82 5.45 2.88 -1.19
C ALA A 82 5.51 3.97 -0.11
N ILE A 83 6.71 4.51 0.13
CA ILE A 83 6.88 5.62 1.08
C ILE A 83 6.24 6.89 0.54
N SER A 84 6.38 7.21 -0.76
CA SER A 84 5.70 8.35 -1.40
C SER A 84 4.18 8.22 -1.30
N ALA A 85 3.61 7.06 -1.57
CA ALA A 85 2.17 6.82 -1.42
C ALA A 85 1.69 6.99 0.04
N LEU A 86 2.49 6.53 1.00
CA LEU A 86 2.18 6.72 2.41
C LEU A 86 2.31 8.19 2.82
N LEU A 87 3.32 8.92 2.35
CA LEU A 87 3.45 10.36 2.55
C LEU A 87 2.24 11.11 1.99
N ALA A 88 1.79 10.77 0.77
CA ALA A 88 0.60 11.38 0.18
C ALA A 88 -0.63 11.21 1.08
N ARG A 89 -0.81 10.03 1.68
CA ARG A 89 -1.91 9.78 2.63
C ARG A 89 -1.78 10.61 3.91
N VAL A 90 -0.58 10.67 4.48
CA VAL A 90 -0.33 11.44 5.73
C VAL A 90 -0.51 12.94 5.46
N TYR A 91 0.00 13.46 4.36
CA TYR A 91 -0.19 14.84 3.96
C TYR A 91 -1.67 15.19 3.74
N ASN A 92 -2.40 14.32 3.05
CA ASN A 92 -3.84 14.53 2.86
C ASN A 92 -4.60 14.54 4.20
N TYR A 93 -4.25 13.64 5.12
CA TYR A 93 -4.81 13.63 6.48
C TYR A 93 -4.49 14.91 7.25
N ALA A 94 -3.29 15.47 7.07
CA ALA A 94 -2.85 16.72 7.68
C ALA A 94 -3.42 17.97 7.02
N GLY A 95 -4.19 17.84 5.91
CA GLY A 95 -4.70 18.99 5.14
C GLY A 95 -3.64 19.66 4.24
N MET A 96 -2.47 19.03 4.09
CA MET A 96 -1.37 19.50 3.24
C MET A 96 -1.57 18.98 1.80
N HIS A 97 -2.62 19.50 1.14
CA HIS A 97 -3.10 18.93 -0.13
C HIS A 97 -2.12 19.09 -1.29
N LYS A 98 -1.30 20.14 -1.28
CA LYS A 98 -0.29 20.36 -2.32
C LYS A 98 0.78 19.28 -2.26
N GLU A 99 1.35 19.05 -1.09
CA GLU A 99 2.38 18.02 -0.85
C GLU A 99 1.80 16.61 -1.11
N ALA A 100 0.55 16.39 -0.70
CA ALA A 100 -0.15 15.13 -1.00
C ALA A 100 -0.27 14.88 -2.51
N PHE A 101 -0.62 15.91 -3.28
CA PHE A 101 -0.73 15.83 -4.74
C PHE A 101 0.63 15.56 -5.39
N GLU A 102 1.69 16.24 -4.96
CA GLU A 102 3.04 16.06 -5.49
C GLU A 102 3.53 14.62 -5.28
N GLU A 103 3.36 14.07 -4.08
CA GLU A 103 3.77 12.69 -3.78
C GLU A 103 2.90 11.64 -4.51
N ALA A 104 1.59 11.86 -4.61
CA ALA A 104 0.71 10.96 -5.35
C ALA A 104 1.03 10.96 -6.85
N THR A 105 1.30 12.14 -7.44
CA THR A 105 1.67 12.28 -8.84
C THR A 105 2.99 11.56 -9.14
N ALA A 106 3.97 11.64 -8.25
CA ALA A 106 5.23 10.93 -8.39
C ALA A 106 5.02 9.40 -8.50
N VAL A 107 4.03 8.85 -7.80
CA VAL A 107 3.69 7.41 -7.90
C VAL A 107 2.93 7.11 -9.20
N ILE A 108 1.95 7.94 -9.58
CA ILE A 108 1.11 7.74 -10.77
C ILE A 108 1.95 7.82 -12.06
N ASP A 109 2.93 8.72 -12.09
CA ASP A 109 3.79 8.97 -13.25
C ASP A 109 5.05 8.09 -13.27
N ALA A 110 5.23 7.24 -12.24
CA ALA A 110 6.38 6.37 -12.13
C ALA A 110 6.51 5.43 -13.33
N LYS A 111 7.68 5.46 -13.98
CA LYS A 111 7.95 4.66 -15.18
C LYS A 111 9.42 4.29 -15.29
N VAL A 112 9.67 3.22 -16.02
CA VAL A 112 11.01 2.78 -16.46
C VAL A 112 11.00 2.74 -17.98
N GLY A 113 11.72 3.66 -18.62
CA GLY A 113 11.58 3.89 -20.05
C GLY A 113 10.13 4.25 -20.40
N ASN A 114 9.49 3.45 -21.25
CA ASN A 114 8.09 3.63 -21.62
C ASN A 114 7.10 2.84 -20.76
N ASN A 115 7.58 1.99 -19.84
CA ASN A 115 6.73 1.12 -19.04
C ASN A 115 6.36 1.80 -17.72
N LYS A 116 5.06 1.91 -17.43
CA LYS A 116 4.58 2.34 -16.12
C LYS A 116 4.95 1.29 -15.06
N ILE A 117 5.36 1.76 -13.89
CA ILE A 117 5.62 0.89 -12.74
C ILE A 117 4.29 0.44 -12.11
N PHE A 118 3.31 1.33 -12.08
CA PHE A 118 1.96 1.05 -11.55
C PHE A 118 0.93 1.41 -12.60
N SER A 119 -0.09 0.57 -12.74
CA SER A 119 -1.20 0.81 -13.65
C SER A 119 -2.48 0.15 -13.13
N MET A 120 -3.62 0.63 -13.56
CA MET A 120 -4.88 -0.04 -13.28
C MET A 120 -4.93 -1.37 -14.03
N SER A 121 -5.19 -2.46 -13.30
CA SER A 121 -5.40 -3.77 -13.93
C SER A 121 -6.64 -3.73 -14.82
N THR A 122 -6.53 -4.34 -16.00
CA THR A 122 -7.64 -4.41 -16.96
C THR A 122 -8.55 -5.60 -16.66
N ALA A 123 -9.80 -5.55 -17.13
CA ALA A 123 -10.72 -6.69 -17.06
C ALA A 123 -10.12 -7.93 -17.75
N ALA A 124 -9.37 -7.76 -18.84
CA ALA A 124 -8.66 -8.85 -19.51
C ALA A 124 -7.58 -9.47 -18.61
N ALA A 125 -6.84 -8.68 -17.84
CA ALA A 125 -5.86 -9.20 -16.90
C ALA A 125 -6.52 -10.05 -15.81
N VAL A 126 -7.66 -9.62 -15.30
CA VAL A 126 -8.46 -10.36 -14.30
C VAL A 126 -8.96 -11.68 -14.91
N SER A 127 -9.54 -11.65 -16.11
CA SER A 127 -10.01 -12.85 -16.83
C SER A 127 -8.87 -13.83 -17.13
N ASN A 128 -7.64 -13.35 -17.27
CA ASN A 128 -6.44 -14.16 -17.46
C ASN A 128 -5.80 -14.61 -16.14
N GLY A 129 -6.48 -14.47 -15.01
CA GLY A 129 -6.06 -15.00 -13.72
C GLY A 129 -5.33 -14.02 -12.80
N ASN A 130 -5.18 -12.73 -13.17
CA ASN A 130 -4.61 -11.72 -12.27
C ASN A 130 -5.65 -11.25 -11.24
N MET A 131 -6.16 -12.18 -10.43
CA MET A 131 -7.18 -11.90 -9.40
C MET A 131 -6.65 -11.01 -8.26
N LYS A 132 -5.33 -10.92 -8.11
CA LYS A 132 -4.70 -10.09 -7.06
C LYS A 132 -4.42 -8.67 -7.52
N LEU A 133 -4.71 -8.33 -8.79
CA LEU A 133 -4.52 -7.01 -9.37
C LEU A 133 -3.09 -6.47 -9.17
N TYR A 134 -2.10 -7.30 -9.47
CA TYR A 134 -0.68 -7.04 -9.18
C TYR A 134 -0.17 -5.70 -9.69
N ASP A 135 -0.69 -5.22 -10.81
CA ASP A 135 -0.30 -3.93 -11.39
C ASP A 135 -0.72 -2.73 -10.54
N ASN A 136 -1.79 -2.88 -9.74
CA ASN A 136 -2.28 -1.85 -8.84
C ASN A 136 -1.52 -1.84 -7.50
N VAL A 137 -0.85 -2.94 -7.14
CA VAL A 137 -0.23 -3.10 -5.82
C VAL A 137 1.05 -2.28 -5.73
N ILE A 138 1.09 -1.27 -4.91
CA ILE A 138 2.29 -0.47 -4.62
C ILE A 138 3.14 -1.17 -3.55
N PHE A 139 2.47 -1.64 -2.51
CA PHE A 139 3.07 -2.36 -1.39
C PHE A 139 2.05 -3.32 -0.78
N CYS A 140 2.49 -4.51 -0.40
CA CYS A 140 1.68 -5.47 0.34
C CYS A 140 2.55 -6.30 1.28
N LEU A 141 1.93 -6.90 2.27
CA LEU A 141 2.57 -7.87 3.14
C LEU A 141 2.24 -9.28 2.67
N SER A 142 3.24 -10.15 2.66
CA SER A 142 3.02 -11.57 2.40
C SER A 142 2.59 -12.27 3.68
N ASN A 143 1.53 -13.06 3.59
CA ASN A 143 1.09 -13.94 4.67
C ASN A 143 0.83 -15.33 4.09
N GLN A 144 1.71 -16.27 4.37
CA GLN A 144 1.61 -17.66 3.88
C GLN A 144 0.39 -18.39 4.45
N ASN A 145 -0.07 -17.99 5.63
CA ASN A 145 -1.21 -18.62 6.30
C ASN A 145 -2.54 -17.92 6.01
N LEU A 146 -2.55 -16.91 5.14
CA LEU A 146 -3.75 -16.12 4.87
C LEU A 146 -4.93 -16.98 4.42
N TRP A 147 -4.68 -17.95 3.54
CA TRP A 147 -5.71 -18.86 3.05
C TRP A 147 -6.32 -19.67 4.19
N THR A 148 -5.50 -20.29 5.02
CA THR A 148 -5.96 -21.10 6.17
C THR A 148 -6.79 -20.27 7.17
N ILE A 149 -6.45 -18.99 7.33
CA ILE A 149 -7.20 -18.08 8.19
C ILE A 149 -8.52 -17.67 7.52
N TYR A 150 -8.52 -17.46 6.21
CA TYR A 150 -9.65 -16.94 5.45
C TYR A 150 -10.67 -18.01 5.04
N GLU A 151 -10.20 -19.22 4.70
CA GLU A 151 -11.02 -20.31 4.17
C GLU A 151 -12.28 -20.62 5.00
N PRO A 152 -12.23 -20.65 6.35
CA PRO A 152 -13.43 -20.90 7.17
C PRO A 152 -14.52 -19.84 7.00
N TYR A 153 -14.16 -18.65 6.51
CA TYR A 153 -15.07 -17.52 6.34
C TYR A 153 -15.51 -17.29 4.89
N HIS A 154 -14.95 -18.07 3.95
CA HIS A 154 -15.18 -17.87 2.51
C HIS A 154 -16.32 -18.74 1.94
N ASN A 155 -16.84 -19.66 2.71
CA ASN A 155 -17.95 -20.48 2.25
C ASN A 155 -19.30 -19.74 2.34
N THR A 156 -20.25 -20.15 1.52
CA THR A 156 -21.59 -19.55 1.45
C THR A 156 -22.42 -19.74 2.72
N GLU A 157 -22.00 -20.64 3.60
CA GLU A 157 -22.65 -20.93 4.88
C GLU A 157 -22.08 -20.05 6.02
N SER A 158 -20.99 -19.33 5.76
CA SER A 158 -20.39 -18.43 6.74
C SER A 158 -21.29 -17.21 6.99
N SER A 159 -21.41 -16.83 8.25
CA SER A 159 -22.11 -15.60 8.66
C SER A 159 -21.42 -14.31 8.16
N LEU A 160 -20.20 -14.42 7.65
CA LEU A 160 -19.43 -13.31 7.06
C LEU A 160 -19.55 -13.27 5.53
N ALA A 161 -20.23 -14.24 4.91
CA ALA A 161 -20.47 -14.21 3.48
C ALA A 161 -21.46 -13.09 3.14
N LEU A 162 -21.17 -12.34 2.07
CA LEU A 162 -22.10 -11.34 1.57
C LEU A 162 -23.35 -12.04 1.02
N ALA A 163 -24.50 -11.77 1.61
CA ALA A 163 -25.76 -12.32 1.11
C ALA A 163 -26.07 -11.75 -0.28
N GLY A 164 -26.55 -12.60 -1.20
CA GLY A 164 -26.84 -12.21 -2.58
C GLY A 164 -27.79 -11.00 -2.71
N TRP A 165 -28.74 -10.85 -1.78
CA TRP A 165 -29.66 -9.70 -1.72
C TRP A 165 -28.96 -8.41 -1.25
N SER A 166 -27.88 -8.49 -0.47
CA SER A 166 -27.12 -7.33 -0.04
C SER A 166 -26.18 -6.80 -1.14
N LYS A 167 -25.93 -7.62 -2.16
CA LYS A 167 -25.04 -7.25 -3.26
C LYS A 167 -25.60 -6.05 -4.05
N SER A 168 -26.89 -6.06 -4.35
CA SER A 168 -27.57 -4.95 -5.05
C SER A 168 -27.68 -3.67 -4.21
N ASP A 169 -27.64 -3.80 -2.88
CA ASP A 169 -27.69 -2.63 -1.97
C ASP A 169 -26.33 -1.96 -1.82
N ILE A 170 -25.24 -2.70 -2.06
CA ILE A 170 -23.87 -2.22 -1.89
C ILE A 170 -23.27 -1.75 -3.22
N PHE A 171 -23.60 -2.44 -4.31
CA PHE A 171 -23.04 -2.17 -5.63
C PHE A 171 -24.15 -1.74 -6.60
N ASP A 172 -23.94 -0.62 -7.27
CA ASP A 172 -24.75 -0.25 -8.41
C ASP A 172 -24.51 -1.24 -9.55
N SER A 173 -25.46 -2.19 -9.72
CA SER A 173 -25.30 -3.34 -10.62
C SER A 173 -25.20 -2.97 -12.10
N GLU A 174 -25.58 -1.76 -12.50
CA GLU A 174 -25.53 -1.34 -13.90
C GLU A 174 -24.16 -0.78 -14.29
N ASN A 175 -23.46 -0.17 -13.34
CA ASN A 175 -22.21 0.58 -13.61
C ASN A 175 -21.02 0.08 -12.79
N ASP A 176 -21.22 -0.71 -11.76
CA ASP A 176 -20.16 -1.19 -10.90
C ASP A 176 -19.67 -2.59 -11.30
N THR A 177 -18.51 -2.65 -11.95
CA THR A 177 -17.93 -3.93 -12.39
C THR A 177 -17.63 -4.89 -11.24
N ARG A 178 -17.51 -4.41 -10.00
CA ARG A 178 -17.31 -5.23 -8.80
C ARG A 178 -18.54 -6.06 -8.46
N ALA A 179 -19.72 -5.66 -8.90
CA ALA A 179 -20.96 -6.44 -8.73
C ALA A 179 -20.94 -7.76 -9.49
N ASN A 180 -20.04 -7.92 -10.47
CA ASN A 180 -19.94 -9.08 -11.35
C ASN A 180 -18.72 -9.98 -11.04
N LEU A 181 -18.03 -9.72 -9.92
CA LEU A 181 -16.91 -10.54 -9.45
C LEU A 181 -17.36 -11.69 -8.55
#